data_c6997dc5f8f07303b9ca16c7529c7c7b
#
_entry.id   c6997dc5f8f07303b9ca16c7529c7c7b
#
_cell.length_a   1.000
_cell.length_b   1.000
_cell.length_c   1.000
_cell.angle_alpha   90.00
_cell.angle_beta   90.00
_cell.angle_gamma   90.00
#
_symmetry.space_group_name_H-M   'P 1'
#
loop_
_entity.id
_entity.type
_entity.pdbx_description
1 polymer ?
#
loop_
_entity_poly.entity_id
_entity_poly.type
_entity_poly.pdbx_seq_one_letter_code
_entity_poly.pdbx_strand_id
1 'polypeptide(L)'
;MIHSNRRDFLKTLAGLTSGILLPFGSKAFPNDKARRDKIGEVLPLRKLGSIGEKVTMLGLGGYHIGWTSEKKARETIEAALEGGVRFFDNAESYSEGFSETRYGKYLIPQYRDEIFVMTKTVARNAKEAAQDLEESLRRLKTSTIDLWQIHALSSEQDVDNRLEKGVLEVVLNAKRSGKVRYVG
;
A
#
# COMPACT_ATOMS: atom_id res chain seq x y z
N MET A 1 -10.84 -10.49 43.71
CA MET A 1 -10.59 -10.33 42.25
C MET A 1 -10.38 -8.84 41.97
N ILE A 2 -9.16 -8.43 41.70
CA ILE A 2 -8.82 -7.02 41.48
C ILE A 2 -9.00 -6.76 39.99
N HIS A 3 -10.04 -6.02 39.62
CA HIS A 3 -10.22 -5.53 38.25
C HIS A 3 -9.21 -4.40 37.99
N SER A 4 -8.07 -4.73 37.47
CA SER A 4 -7.13 -3.74 36.95
C SER A 4 -7.67 -3.12 35.66
N ASN A 5 -7.97 -1.83 35.70
CA ASN A 5 -8.44 -1.07 34.55
C ASN A 5 -7.23 -0.69 33.65
N ARG A 6 -7.39 -0.66 32.30
CA ARG A 6 -6.36 -0.26 31.34
C ARG A 6 -5.66 1.05 31.72
N ARG A 7 -6.38 1.96 32.34
CA ARG A 7 -5.87 3.26 32.79
C ARG A 7 -4.91 3.13 33.98
N ASP A 8 -5.12 2.16 34.86
CA ASP A 8 -4.25 1.90 36.03
C ASP A 8 -3.00 1.14 35.60
N PHE A 9 -3.08 0.25 34.61
CA PHE A 9 -1.93 -0.39 33.97
C PHE A 9 -0.97 0.65 33.33
N LEU A 10 -1.51 1.60 32.60
CA LEU A 10 -0.71 2.67 31.99
C LEU A 10 -0.06 3.60 33.01
N LYS A 11 -0.72 3.90 34.12
CA LYS A 11 -0.15 4.70 35.22
C LYS A 11 0.99 3.94 35.95
N THR A 12 0.83 2.64 36.12
CA THR A 12 1.86 1.78 36.74
C THR A 12 3.09 1.67 35.82
N LEU A 13 2.89 1.58 34.50
CA LEU A 13 3.97 1.57 33.53
C LEU A 13 4.74 2.92 33.51
N ALA A 14 4.03 4.04 33.60
CA ALA A 14 4.65 5.38 33.69
C ALA A 14 5.41 5.61 35.00
N GLY A 15 4.98 4.98 36.11
CA GLY A 15 5.67 5.08 37.39
C GLY A 15 6.95 4.26 37.49
N LEU A 16 7.08 3.19 36.70
CA LEU A 16 8.29 2.33 36.66
C LEU A 16 9.43 2.89 35.84
N THR A 17 9.17 3.87 34.97
CA THR A 17 10.20 4.46 34.12
C THR A 17 11.01 5.59 34.79
N SER A 18 10.64 5.99 36.00
CA SER A 18 11.33 7.10 36.72
C SER A 18 12.57 6.69 37.50
N GLY A 19 13.01 5.40 37.44
CA GLY A 19 14.04 4.89 38.32
C GLY A 19 15.30 4.32 37.65
N ILE A 20 15.36 4.19 36.34
CA ILE A 20 16.56 3.61 35.66
C ILE A 20 16.92 4.51 34.46
N LEU A 21 17.72 5.55 34.73
CA LEU A 21 18.52 6.22 33.71
C LEU A 21 19.68 5.31 33.31
N LEU A 22 19.41 4.25 32.55
CA LEU A 22 20.44 3.67 31.70
C LEU A 22 20.64 4.63 30.55
N PRO A 23 21.89 4.97 30.17
CA PRO A 23 22.14 5.66 28.94
C PRO A 23 21.92 4.67 27.78
N PHE A 24 20.67 4.43 27.44
CA PHE A 24 20.38 3.98 26.11
C PHE A 24 20.84 5.12 25.21
N GLY A 25 22.04 4.93 24.65
CA GLY A 25 22.46 5.75 23.54
C GLY A 25 21.34 5.70 22.51
N SER A 26 20.51 6.70 22.51
CA SER A 26 19.62 6.98 21.41
C SER A 26 20.55 7.10 20.21
N LYS A 27 20.73 6.01 19.45
CA LYS A 27 21.12 6.17 18.05
C LYS A 27 20.02 7.04 17.48
N ALA A 28 20.22 8.34 17.52
CA ALA A 28 19.43 9.27 16.76
C ALA A 28 19.35 8.66 15.37
N PHE A 29 18.14 8.37 14.91
CA PHE A 29 17.94 8.03 13.52
C PHE A 29 18.68 9.15 12.76
N PRO A 30 19.51 8.79 11.74
CA PRO A 30 20.22 9.82 11.00
C PRO A 30 19.20 10.88 10.63
N ASN A 31 19.53 12.12 10.93
CA ASN A 31 18.70 13.28 10.69
C ASN A 31 18.55 13.41 9.17
N ASP A 32 17.71 12.57 8.60
CA ASP A 32 17.30 12.64 7.21
C ASP A 32 16.51 13.95 7.14
N LYS A 33 17.16 15.01 6.61
CA LYS A 33 16.50 16.31 6.38
C LYS A 33 15.12 16.00 5.85
N ALA A 34 14.08 16.49 6.52
CA ALA A 34 12.70 16.24 6.17
C ALA A 34 12.55 16.35 4.65
N ARG A 35 12.28 15.22 4.00
CA ARG A 35 12.11 15.20 2.55
C ARG A 35 10.82 15.92 2.23
N ARG A 36 10.85 16.72 1.19
CA ARG A 36 9.67 17.42 0.67
C ARG A 36 9.55 17.16 -0.82
N ASP A 37 8.33 16.99 -1.28
CA ASP A 37 7.94 16.97 -2.67
C ASP A 37 6.92 18.08 -2.97
N LYS A 38 6.25 18.03 -4.10
CA LYS A 38 5.24 19.03 -4.49
C LYS A 38 4.01 19.04 -3.57
N ILE A 39 3.72 17.93 -2.90
CA ILE A 39 2.57 17.79 -1.99
C ILE A 39 2.91 18.36 -0.61
N GLY A 40 4.14 18.15 -0.13
CA GLY A 40 4.56 18.59 1.18
C GLY A 40 5.67 17.73 1.77
N GLU A 41 5.68 17.59 3.09
CA GLU A 41 6.62 16.71 3.78
C GLU A 41 6.35 15.24 3.43
N VAL A 42 7.43 14.45 3.35
CA VAL A 42 7.37 13.03 3.04
C VAL A 42 7.86 12.23 4.23
N LEU A 43 7.11 11.23 4.65
CA LEU A 43 7.50 10.30 5.70
C LEU A 43 8.83 9.59 5.37
N PRO A 44 9.57 9.11 6.38
CA PRO A 44 10.79 8.35 6.16
C PRO A 44 10.59 7.23 5.14
N LEU A 45 11.55 7.09 4.24
CA LEU A 45 11.51 6.11 3.17
C LEU A 45 12.28 4.83 3.56
N ARG A 46 11.80 3.69 3.06
CA ARG A 46 12.45 2.38 3.17
C ARG A 46 12.57 1.73 1.81
N LYS A 47 13.64 0.98 1.59
CA LYS A 47 13.79 0.15 0.39
C LYS A 47 12.69 -0.90 0.33
N LEU A 48 12.05 -1.04 -0.82
CA LEU A 48 11.06 -2.08 -1.09
C LEU A 48 11.77 -3.31 -1.67
N GLY A 49 12.13 -4.24 -0.79
CA GLY A 49 12.86 -5.44 -1.20
C GLY A 49 14.15 -5.11 -1.97
N SER A 50 14.38 -5.86 -3.05
CA SER A 50 15.55 -5.74 -3.94
C SER A 50 15.33 -4.94 -5.21
N ILE A 51 14.13 -4.36 -5.40
CA ILE A 51 13.75 -3.69 -6.66
C ILE A 51 14.35 -2.29 -6.85
N GLY A 52 15.10 -1.79 -5.87
CA GLY A 52 15.75 -0.48 -5.92
C GLY A 52 14.86 0.70 -5.55
N GLU A 53 13.55 0.51 -5.48
CA GLU A 53 12.59 1.56 -5.09
C GLU A 53 12.59 1.82 -3.59
N LYS A 54 12.20 3.04 -3.25
CA LYS A 54 11.97 3.45 -1.86
C LYS A 54 10.52 3.91 -1.72
N VAL A 55 9.83 3.38 -0.73
CA VAL A 55 8.46 3.77 -0.39
C VAL A 55 8.41 4.35 1.01
N THR A 56 7.39 5.13 1.34
CA THR A 56 7.18 5.60 2.70
C THR A 56 6.96 4.42 3.64
N MET A 57 7.53 4.49 4.85
CA MET A 57 7.44 3.41 5.84
C MET A 57 6.00 3.12 6.29
N LEU A 58 5.12 4.10 6.16
CA LEU A 58 3.68 3.96 6.32
C LEU A 58 3.02 4.02 4.93
N GLY A 59 2.08 3.12 4.67
CA GLY A 59 1.26 3.11 3.47
C GLY A 59 -0.23 3.20 3.81
N LEU A 60 -1.04 3.67 2.87
CA LEU A 60 -2.49 3.61 2.99
C LEU A 60 -3.03 2.35 2.29
N GLY A 61 -3.67 1.46 3.07
CA GLY A 61 -4.36 0.28 2.56
C GLY A 61 -5.74 0.63 1.97
N GLY A 62 -6.01 0.13 0.77
CA GLY A 62 -7.22 0.44 0.01
C GLY A 62 -8.48 -0.30 0.44
N TYR A 63 -8.39 -1.40 1.21
CA TYR A 63 -9.54 -2.25 1.50
C TYR A 63 -10.75 -1.45 2.03
N HIS A 64 -10.55 -0.66 3.09
CA HIS A 64 -11.62 0.14 3.69
C HIS A 64 -11.98 1.40 2.87
N ILE A 65 -11.09 1.83 1.98
CA ILE A 65 -11.36 2.97 1.08
C ILE A 65 -12.56 2.67 0.17
N GLY A 66 -12.72 1.42 -0.28
CA GLY A 66 -13.87 1.00 -1.06
C GLY A 66 -15.17 0.89 -0.26
N TRP A 67 -15.10 0.49 1.00
CA TRP A 67 -16.27 0.20 1.86
C TRP A 67 -16.86 1.42 2.55
N THR A 68 -16.07 2.43 2.85
CA THR A 68 -16.54 3.61 3.58
C THR A 68 -17.39 4.54 2.68
N SER A 69 -17.94 5.62 3.23
CA SER A 69 -18.59 6.63 2.41
C SER A 69 -17.58 7.35 1.52
N GLU A 70 -18.03 7.85 0.38
CA GLU A 70 -17.15 8.55 -0.57
C GLU A 70 -16.46 9.76 0.06
N LYS A 71 -17.19 10.50 0.89
CA LYS A 71 -16.64 11.63 1.67
C LYS A 71 -15.49 11.17 2.57
N LYS A 72 -15.71 10.13 3.37
CA LYS A 72 -14.66 9.60 4.27
C LYS A 72 -13.47 9.03 3.51
N ALA A 73 -13.70 8.37 2.37
CA ALA A 73 -12.62 7.86 1.53
C ALA A 73 -11.73 9.01 1.04
N ARG A 74 -12.33 10.09 0.54
CA ARG A 74 -11.61 11.29 0.12
C ARG A 74 -10.83 11.92 1.27
N GLU A 75 -11.49 12.20 2.41
CA GLU A 75 -10.85 12.76 3.60
C GLU A 75 -9.67 11.91 4.10
N THR A 76 -9.79 10.59 4.03
CA THR A 76 -8.71 9.67 4.43
C THR A 76 -7.53 9.72 3.47
N ILE A 77 -7.77 9.78 2.16
CA ILE A 77 -6.72 9.92 1.14
C ILE A 77 -6.00 11.26 1.32
N GLU A 78 -6.74 12.35 1.47
CA GLU A 78 -6.19 13.70 1.68
C GLU A 78 -5.34 13.74 2.96
N ALA A 79 -5.85 13.24 4.08
CA ALA A 79 -5.10 13.18 5.35
C ALA A 79 -3.83 12.33 5.25
N ALA A 80 -3.85 11.23 4.49
CA ALA A 80 -2.66 10.42 4.27
C ALA A 80 -1.59 11.17 3.47
N LEU A 81 -1.98 11.89 2.41
CA LEU A 81 -1.09 12.73 1.61
C LEU A 81 -0.48 13.85 2.45
N GLU A 82 -1.31 14.59 3.20
CA GLU A 82 -0.89 15.67 4.10
C GLU A 82 0.04 15.15 5.19
N GLY A 83 -0.22 13.94 5.72
CA GLY A 83 0.62 13.23 6.67
C GLY A 83 1.92 12.67 6.08
N GLY A 84 2.19 12.89 4.80
CA GLY A 84 3.45 12.51 4.15
C GLY A 84 3.49 11.10 3.59
N VAL A 85 2.37 10.38 3.54
CA VAL A 85 2.28 9.04 2.91
C VAL A 85 2.39 9.17 1.39
N ARG A 86 3.24 8.31 0.78
CA ARG A 86 3.40 8.22 -0.69
C ARG A 86 3.29 6.79 -1.20
N PHE A 87 2.92 5.86 -0.35
CA PHE A 87 2.71 4.45 -0.69
C PHE A 87 1.24 4.07 -0.51
N PHE A 88 0.61 3.61 -1.58
CA PHE A 88 -0.82 3.32 -1.65
C PHE A 88 -1.05 1.91 -2.16
N ASP A 89 -1.61 1.06 -1.29
CA ASP A 89 -1.92 -0.34 -1.57
C ASP A 89 -3.39 -0.51 -1.95
N ASN A 90 -3.65 -1.28 -3.00
CA ASN A 90 -5.00 -1.58 -3.48
C ASN A 90 -5.11 -3.03 -3.96
N ALA A 91 -6.30 -3.44 -4.40
CA ALA A 91 -6.58 -4.65 -5.17
C ALA A 91 -7.87 -4.46 -5.97
N GLU A 92 -7.97 -5.11 -7.13
CA GLU A 92 -9.16 -5.07 -8.00
C GLU A 92 -10.39 -5.63 -7.29
N SER A 93 -10.18 -6.62 -6.40
CA SER A 93 -11.25 -7.27 -5.62
C SER A 93 -11.75 -6.43 -4.43
N TYR A 94 -11.04 -5.34 -4.05
CA TYR A 94 -11.47 -4.53 -2.91
C TYR A 94 -12.74 -3.77 -3.22
N SER A 95 -13.86 -4.19 -2.58
CA SER A 95 -15.18 -3.62 -2.80
C SER A 95 -15.56 -3.60 -4.27
N GLU A 96 -15.36 -4.72 -4.99
CA GLU A 96 -15.73 -4.85 -6.41
C GLU A 96 -15.13 -3.76 -7.31
N GLY A 97 -13.90 -3.33 -7.00
CA GLY A 97 -13.18 -2.27 -7.74
C GLY A 97 -13.49 -0.84 -7.30
N PHE A 98 -14.41 -0.63 -6.34
CA PHE A 98 -14.70 0.72 -5.83
C PHE A 98 -13.48 1.37 -5.18
N SER A 99 -12.60 0.59 -4.56
CA SER A 99 -11.36 1.12 -3.97
C SER A 99 -10.45 1.73 -5.05
N GLU A 100 -10.21 1.01 -6.15
CA GLU A 100 -9.43 1.53 -7.28
C GLU A 100 -10.11 2.73 -7.93
N THR A 101 -11.44 2.70 -8.09
CA THR A 101 -12.23 3.83 -8.63
C THR A 101 -12.04 5.09 -7.79
N ARG A 102 -12.01 4.97 -6.45
CA ARG A 102 -11.80 6.11 -5.55
C ARG A 102 -10.36 6.64 -5.61
N TYR A 103 -9.36 5.76 -5.71
CA TYR A 103 -7.98 6.18 -5.97
C TYR A 103 -7.86 6.88 -7.33
N GLY A 104 -8.51 6.36 -8.37
CA GLY A 104 -8.58 6.99 -9.68
C GLY A 104 -9.36 8.31 -9.71
N LYS A 105 -10.18 8.59 -8.70
CA LYS A 105 -10.92 9.86 -8.59
C LYS A 105 -10.20 10.91 -7.75
N TYR A 106 -9.59 10.52 -6.62
CA TYR A 106 -9.12 11.45 -5.60
C TYR A 106 -7.60 11.47 -5.43
N LEU A 107 -6.88 10.49 -5.96
CA LEU A 107 -5.45 10.33 -5.75
C LEU A 107 -4.66 10.44 -7.06
N ILE A 108 -4.90 9.53 -7.99
CA ILE A 108 -4.05 9.32 -9.16
C ILE A 108 -3.93 10.55 -10.07
N PRO A 109 -5.03 11.18 -10.52
CA PRO A 109 -4.93 12.26 -11.52
C PRO A 109 -4.10 13.46 -11.07
N GLN A 110 -4.01 13.68 -9.76
CA GLN A 110 -3.33 14.84 -9.21
C GLN A 110 -1.91 14.56 -8.73
N TYR A 111 -1.64 13.31 -8.29
CA TYR A 111 -0.42 12.99 -7.53
C TYR A 111 0.36 11.81 -8.09
N ARG A 112 0.03 11.33 -9.30
CA ARG A 112 0.62 10.11 -9.87
C ARG A 112 2.14 10.07 -9.83
N ASP A 113 2.79 11.17 -10.10
CA ASP A 113 4.25 11.26 -10.19
C ASP A 113 4.95 11.25 -8.82
N GLU A 114 4.21 11.58 -7.75
CA GLU A 114 4.76 11.69 -6.39
C GLU A 114 4.49 10.43 -5.55
N ILE A 115 3.70 9.49 -6.05
CA ILE A 115 3.23 8.36 -5.28
C ILE A 115 3.63 7.02 -5.90
N PHE A 116 3.77 6.02 -5.04
CA PHE A 116 3.90 4.63 -5.44
C PHE A 116 2.56 3.93 -5.23
N VAL A 117 1.96 3.42 -6.31
CA VAL A 117 0.65 2.76 -6.30
C VAL A 117 0.82 1.30 -6.65
N MET A 118 0.28 0.44 -5.80
CA MET A 118 0.16 -0.97 -6.10
C MET A 118 -1.28 -1.43 -6.15
N THR A 119 -1.54 -2.45 -6.96
CA THR A 119 -2.78 -3.20 -6.96
C THR A 119 -2.51 -4.69 -7.21
N LYS A 120 -3.55 -5.51 -7.19
CA LYS A 120 -3.42 -6.96 -7.20
C LYS A 120 -4.53 -7.58 -8.03
N THR A 121 -4.33 -8.83 -8.51
CA THR A 121 -5.36 -9.63 -9.19
C THR A 121 -5.59 -10.95 -8.47
N VAL A 122 -6.84 -11.37 -8.34
CA VAL A 122 -7.21 -12.73 -7.90
C VAL A 122 -7.43 -13.69 -9.06
N ALA A 123 -7.14 -13.29 -10.28
CA ALA A 123 -7.36 -14.06 -11.50
C ALA A 123 -6.84 -15.50 -11.40
N ARG A 124 -7.60 -16.42 -11.98
CA ARG A 124 -7.32 -17.86 -11.99
C ARG A 124 -6.81 -18.37 -13.34
N ASN A 125 -6.80 -17.54 -14.37
CA ASN A 125 -6.31 -17.85 -15.71
C ASN A 125 -5.86 -16.57 -16.44
N ALA A 126 -5.19 -16.75 -17.57
CA ALA A 126 -4.62 -15.68 -18.37
C ALA A 126 -5.66 -14.65 -18.85
N LYS A 127 -6.86 -15.12 -19.23
CA LYS A 127 -7.92 -14.22 -19.72
C LYS A 127 -8.41 -13.29 -18.63
N GLU A 128 -8.70 -13.83 -17.46
CA GLU A 128 -9.10 -13.03 -16.29
C GLU A 128 -7.99 -12.04 -15.90
N ALA A 129 -6.73 -12.49 -15.80
CA ALA A 129 -5.62 -11.62 -15.45
C ALA A 129 -5.46 -10.44 -16.43
N ALA A 130 -5.61 -10.69 -17.73
CA ALA A 130 -5.56 -9.63 -18.73
C ALA A 130 -6.72 -8.64 -18.58
N GLN A 131 -7.92 -9.12 -18.30
CA GLN A 131 -9.09 -8.29 -18.05
C GLN A 131 -8.92 -7.45 -16.77
N ASP A 132 -8.48 -8.06 -15.67
CA ASP A 132 -8.24 -7.37 -14.40
C ASP A 132 -7.23 -6.23 -14.56
N LEU A 133 -6.15 -6.45 -15.33
CA LEU A 133 -5.16 -5.41 -15.58
C LEU A 133 -5.78 -4.19 -16.28
N GLU A 134 -6.50 -4.42 -17.38
CA GLU A 134 -7.11 -3.32 -18.15
C GLU A 134 -8.17 -2.59 -17.30
N GLU A 135 -8.97 -3.33 -16.56
CA GLU A 135 -9.96 -2.77 -15.64
C GLU A 135 -9.31 -1.95 -14.51
N SER A 136 -8.22 -2.46 -13.91
CA SER A 136 -7.47 -1.74 -12.88
C SER A 136 -6.89 -0.43 -13.42
N LEU A 137 -6.24 -0.46 -14.59
CA LEU A 137 -5.72 0.75 -15.24
C LEU A 137 -6.84 1.77 -15.52
N ARG A 138 -7.99 1.30 -16.00
CA ARG A 138 -9.17 2.13 -16.26
C ARG A 138 -9.74 2.75 -14.99
N ARG A 139 -9.96 1.94 -13.93
CA ARG A 139 -10.49 2.42 -12.63
C ARG A 139 -9.53 3.38 -11.95
N LEU A 140 -8.23 3.08 -11.96
CA LEU A 140 -7.17 3.92 -11.41
C LEU A 140 -6.90 5.18 -12.27
N LYS A 141 -7.41 5.25 -13.51
CA LYS A 141 -7.18 6.36 -14.46
C LYS A 141 -5.69 6.61 -14.69
N THR A 142 -4.94 5.56 -14.90
CA THR A 142 -3.50 5.63 -15.20
C THR A 142 -3.14 4.66 -16.32
N SER A 143 -2.06 4.95 -17.03
CA SER A 143 -1.47 4.02 -18.00
C SER A 143 -0.44 3.08 -17.38
N THR A 144 -0.04 3.33 -16.12
CA THR A 144 1.04 2.57 -15.47
C THR A 144 0.75 2.37 -13.99
N ILE A 145 0.92 1.13 -13.52
CA ILE A 145 0.89 0.72 -12.11
C ILE A 145 2.33 0.49 -11.64
N ASP A 146 2.69 0.92 -10.43
CA ASP A 146 4.06 0.69 -9.95
C ASP A 146 4.31 -0.77 -9.59
N LEU A 147 3.42 -1.41 -8.84
CA LEU A 147 3.54 -2.83 -8.50
C LEU A 147 2.20 -3.54 -8.70
N TRP A 148 2.23 -4.62 -9.48
CA TRP A 148 1.07 -5.49 -9.68
C TRP A 148 1.36 -6.88 -9.16
N GLN A 149 0.51 -7.38 -8.25
CA GLN A 149 0.74 -8.64 -7.55
C GLN A 149 -0.35 -9.68 -7.85
N ILE A 150 0.03 -10.96 -7.81
CA ILE A 150 -0.92 -12.06 -7.75
C ILE A 150 -1.39 -12.18 -6.30
N HIS A 151 -2.70 -12.06 -6.09
CA HIS A 151 -3.33 -11.93 -4.77
C HIS A 151 -3.89 -13.25 -4.26
N ALA A 152 -3.93 -13.40 -2.92
CA ALA A 152 -4.62 -14.49 -2.24
C ALA A 152 -4.19 -15.88 -2.71
N LEU A 153 -2.89 -16.12 -2.80
CA LEU A 153 -2.33 -17.44 -3.01
C LEU A 153 -2.58 -18.28 -1.75
N SER A 154 -3.41 -19.32 -1.86
CA SER A 154 -3.94 -20.04 -0.70
C SER A 154 -3.27 -21.39 -0.44
N SER A 155 -2.60 -21.98 -1.43
CA SER A 155 -1.91 -23.26 -1.34
C SER A 155 -0.92 -23.42 -2.50
N GLU A 156 -0.02 -24.41 -2.40
CA GLU A 156 0.88 -24.79 -3.51
C GLU A 156 0.07 -25.16 -4.77
N GLN A 157 -1.00 -25.92 -4.61
CA GLN A 157 -1.87 -26.28 -5.74
C GLN A 157 -2.53 -25.06 -6.40
N ASP A 158 -2.87 -24.00 -5.64
CA ASP A 158 -3.39 -22.77 -6.21
C ASP A 158 -2.32 -22.04 -7.03
N VAL A 159 -1.08 -22.04 -6.56
CA VAL A 159 0.06 -21.50 -7.32
C VAL A 159 0.25 -22.26 -8.63
N ASP A 160 0.35 -23.60 -8.57
CA ASP A 160 0.57 -24.44 -9.75
C ASP A 160 -0.56 -24.24 -10.77
N ASN A 161 -1.81 -24.25 -10.34
CA ASN A 161 -2.96 -24.04 -11.21
C ASN A 161 -2.91 -22.67 -11.93
N ARG A 162 -2.50 -21.61 -11.25
CA ARG A 162 -2.40 -20.29 -11.87
C ARG A 162 -1.21 -20.19 -12.83
N LEU A 163 -0.10 -20.87 -12.52
CA LEU A 163 1.05 -20.97 -13.42
C LEU A 163 0.66 -21.71 -14.71
N GLU A 164 0.06 -22.89 -14.59
CA GLU A 164 -0.38 -23.69 -15.73
C GLU A 164 -1.41 -22.96 -16.61
N LYS A 165 -2.30 -22.17 -16.00
CA LYS A 165 -3.32 -21.38 -16.71
C LYS A 165 -2.83 -20.03 -17.19
N GLY A 166 -1.53 -19.77 -17.15
CA GLY A 166 -0.87 -18.64 -17.78
C GLY A 166 -1.00 -17.28 -17.07
N VAL A 167 -1.41 -17.24 -15.80
CA VAL A 167 -1.51 -15.97 -15.05
C VAL A 167 -0.16 -15.28 -14.98
N LEU A 168 0.91 -16.02 -14.64
CA LEU A 168 2.26 -15.45 -14.55
C LEU A 168 2.73 -14.86 -15.88
N GLU A 169 2.42 -15.50 -16.99
CA GLU A 169 2.81 -15.00 -18.32
C GLU A 169 2.16 -13.63 -18.60
N VAL A 170 0.89 -13.44 -18.25
CA VAL A 170 0.20 -12.14 -18.37
C VAL A 170 0.88 -11.09 -17.49
N VAL A 171 1.23 -11.43 -16.26
CA VAL A 171 1.90 -10.53 -15.30
C VAL A 171 3.27 -10.08 -15.84
N LEU A 172 4.05 -11.02 -16.38
CA LEU A 172 5.35 -10.72 -16.99
C LEU A 172 5.21 -9.89 -18.28
N ASN A 173 4.18 -10.15 -19.09
CA ASN A 173 3.86 -9.36 -20.29
C ASN A 173 3.47 -7.92 -19.94
N ALA A 174 2.70 -7.73 -18.88
CA ALA A 174 2.34 -6.42 -18.37
C ALA A 174 3.58 -5.59 -18.02
N LYS A 175 4.59 -6.23 -17.41
CA LYS A 175 5.89 -5.59 -17.13
C LYS A 175 6.65 -5.28 -18.42
N ARG A 176 6.75 -6.23 -19.36
CA ARG A 176 7.45 -6.04 -20.64
C ARG A 176 6.84 -4.91 -21.49
N SER A 177 5.53 -4.76 -21.45
CA SER A 177 4.80 -3.71 -22.17
C SER A 177 4.81 -2.34 -21.47
N GLY A 178 5.40 -2.24 -20.29
CA GLY A 178 5.46 -0.99 -19.50
C GLY A 178 4.15 -0.60 -18.81
N LYS A 179 3.10 -1.43 -18.86
CA LYS A 179 1.86 -1.20 -18.10
C LYS A 179 2.06 -1.33 -16.59
N VAL A 180 3.10 -2.09 -16.20
CA VAL A 180 3.46 -2.32 -14.81
C VAL A 180 4.98 -2.19 -14.66
N ARG A 181 5.44 -1.47 -13.65
CA ARG A 181 6.89 -1.31 -13.39
C ARG A 181 7.48 -2.54 -12.69
N TYR A 182 6.79 -3.04 -11.69
CA TYR A 182 7.21 -4.18 -10.86
C TYR A 182 6.09 -5.20 -10.73
N VAL A 183 6.47 -6.46 -10.51
CA VAL A 183 5.54 -7.60 -10.34
C VAL A 183 5.89 -8.39 -9.09
N GLY A 184 4.87 -9.01 -8.46
CA GLY A 184 5.01 -9.82 -7.26
C GLY A 184 3.91 -10.87 -7.11
#